data_59a6ef1b43888e6c70bffd3d215f6532
#
_entry.id   59a6ef1b43888e6c70bffd3d215f6532
#
_cell.length_a   1.000
_cell.length_b   1.000
_cell.length_c   1.000
_cell.angle_alpha   90.00
_cell.angle_beta   90.00
_cell.angle_gamma   90.00
#
_symmetry.space_group_name_H-M   'P 1'
#
loop_
_entity.id
_entity.type
_entity.pdbx_description
1 polymer ?
#
loop_
_entity_poly.entity_id
_entity_poly.type
_entity_poly.pdbx_seq_one_letter_code
_entity_poly.pdbx_strand_id
1 'polypeptide(L)'
;MPAAAIDPNQRVNLSKARLLIIDSNQHSVDLLGQMVKGLGFQDIVRCMSVAEAETSLRAETFDLVITEAQLADGDAFALTRAMRRDADHPNRCSPVIVVQGHVRPEDVASSRDAGANFVVLKPITPQVLLQRVLWVVRDKRSFVEAASYVGPDRRFKFEGPPIGSEGRRREDAAEPISLDSGANMSQNEIDDFIRPQKVSL
;
A
#
# COMPACT_ATOMS: atom_id res chain seq x y z
N MET A 1 3.00 -15.12 16.14
CA MET A 1 4.41 -15.15 15.72
C MET A 1 4.85 -13.71 15.61
N PRO A 2 5.94 -13.29 16.29
CA PRO A 2 6.47 -11.95 16.08
C PRO A 2 6.80 -11.80 14.60
N ALA A 3 6.60 -10.60 14.04
CA ALA A 3 7.04 -10.27 12.69
C ALA A 3 8.50 -10.73 12.58
N ALA A 4 8.82 -11.55 11.56
CA ALA A 4 10.17 -12.01 11.34
C ALA A 4 11.08 -10.77 11.33
N ALA A 5 12.02 -10.72 12.27
CA ALA A 5 12.96 -9.63 12.36
C ALA A 5 13.61 -9.48 10.98
N ILE A 6 13.60 -8.26 10.47
CA ILE A 6 14.25 -7.94 9.20
C ILE A 6 15.72 -8.28 9.40
N ASP A 7 16.23 -9.29 8.68
CA ASP A 7 17.66 -9.59 8.68
C ASP A 7 18.38 -8.37 8.06
N PRO A 8 19.15 -7.61 8.85
CA PRO A 8 19.81 -6.41 8.35
C PRO A 8 20.89 -6.72 7.30
N ASN A 9 21.28 -7.99 7.15
CA ASN A 9 22.29 -8.44 6.18
C ASN A 9 21.69 -8.89 4.84
N GLN A 10 20.37 -8.98 4.72
CA GLN A 10 19.74 -9.39 3.47
C GLN A 10 19.69 -8.19 2.50
N ARG A 11 20.68 -8.09 1.63
CA ARG A 11 20.75 -7.08 0.57
C ARG A 11 19.69 -7.39 -0.49
N VAL A 12 18.69 -6.52 -0.62
CA VAL A 12 17.76 -6.52 -1.76
C VAL A 12 18.38 -5.63 -2.83
N ASN A 13 18.55 -6.13 -4.03
CA ASN A 13 19.04 -5.33 -5.15
C ASN A 13 17.86 -4.62 -5.82
N LEU A 14 17.71 -3.35 -5.56
CA LEU A 14 16.65 -2.50 -6.11
C LEU A 14 17.07 -1.71 -7.37
N SER A 15 18.31 -1.93 -7.85
CA SER A 15 18.85 -1.15 -8.97
C SER A 15 18.14 -1.38 -10.31
N LYS A 16 17.45 -2.51 -10.46
CA LYS A 16 16.67 -2.83 -11.65
C LYS A 16 15.18 -2.57 -11.48
N ALA A 17 14.76 -2.26 -10.26
CA ALA A 17 13.36 -2.01 -9.95
C ALA A 17 12.97 -0.60 -10.40
N ARG A 18 11.83 -0.49 -11.07
CA ARG A 18 11.24 0.75 -11.55
C ARG A 18 10.24 1.29 -10.55
N LEU A 19 10.44 2.52 -10.12
CA LEU A 19 9.62 3.19 -9.12
C LEU A 19 8.88 4.39 -9.70
N LEU A 20 7.58 4.52 -9.39
CA LEU A 20 6.80 5.73 -9.64
C LEU A 20 6.56 6.48 -8.32
N ILE A 21 6.84 7.78 -8.30
CA ILE A 21 6.50 8.70 -7.21
C ILE A 21 5.44 9.68 -7.72
N ILE A 22 4.35 9.84 -6.95
CA ILE A 22 3.25 10.74 -7.28
C ILE A 22 2.99 11.64 -6.08
N ASP A 23 3.24 12.94 -6.19
CA ASP A 23 2.95 13.93 -5.15
C ASP A 23 2.87 15.32 -5.82
N SER A 24 1.83 16.09 -5.54
CA SER A 24 1.68 17.45 -6.12
C SER A 24 2.68 18.47 -5.57
N ASN A 25 3.43 18.11 -4.54
CA ASN A 25 4.44 18.96 -3.94
C ASN A 25 5.85 18.59 -4.41
N GLN A 26 6.48 19.49 -5.19
CA GLN A 26 7.82 19.27 -5.75
C GLN A 26 8.87 18.92 -4.68
N HIS A 27 8.83 19.60 -3.52
CA HIS A 27 9.77 19.33 -2.44
C HIS A 27 9.61 17.91 -1.87
N SER A 28 8.37 17.44 -1.71
CA SER A 28 8.08 16.06 -1.30
C SER A 28 8.59 15.04 -2.31
N VAL A 29 8.38 15.29 -3.60
CA VAL A 29 8.87 14.43 -4.71
C VAL A 29 10.40 14.34 -4.67
N ASP A 30 11.08 15.48 -4.50
CA ASP A 30 12.55 15.51 -4.46
C ASP A 30 13.10 14.80 -3.23
N LEU A 31 12.50 15.02 -2.07
CA LEU A 31 12.89 14.36 -0.82
C LEU A 31 12.70 12.84 -0.91
N LEU A 32 11.52 12.38 -1.34
CA LEU A 32 11.26 10.96 -1.57
C LEU A 32 12.24 10.38 -2.60
N GLY A 33 12.47 11.10 -3.71
CA GLY A 33 13.41 10.70 -4.74
C GLY A 33 14.83 10.51 -4.21
N GLN A 34 15.30 11.38 -3.31
CA GLN A 34 16.61 11.22 -2.65
C GLN A 34 16.63 9.99 -1.73
N MET A 35 15.58 9.81 -0.93
CA MET A 35 15.47 8.66 -0.03
C MET A 35 15.52 7.34 -0.80
N VAL A 36 14.70 7.19 -1.86
CA VAL A 36 14.64 5.93 -2.62
C VAL A 36 15.91 5.68 -3.43
N LYS A 37 16.60 6.73 -3.89
CA LYS A 37 17.95 6.59 -4.45
C LYS A 37 18.94 6.04 -3.43
N GLY A 38 18.89 6.54 -2.20
CA GLY A 38 19.70 6.02 -1.09
C GLY A 38 19.40 4.54 -0.76
N LEU A 39 18.20 4.05 -1.06
CA LEU A 39 17.82 2.65 -0.93
C LEU A 39 18.28 1.78 -2.13
N GLY A 40 18.77 2.38 -3.21
CA GLY A 40 19.32 1.68 -4.37
C GLY A 40 18.47 1.72 -5.64
N PHE A 41 17.31 2.37 -5.64
CA PHE A 41 16.55 2.57 -6.88
C PHE A 41 17.29 3.50 -7.83
N GLN A 42 17.37 3.11 -9.10
CA GLN A 42 18.01 3.90 -10.16
C GLN A 42 16.99 4.44 -11.17
N ASP A 43 15.95 3.68 -11.46
CA ASP A 43 14.88 4.06 -12.39
C ASP A 43 13.67 4.60 -11.59
N ILE A 44 13.53 5.93 -11.57
CA ILE A 44 12.53 6.65 -10.77
C ILE A 44 11.79 7.63 -11.67
N VAL A 45 10.52 7.36 -11.91
CA VAL A 45 9.59 8.27 -12.61
C VAL A 45 8.88 9.13 -11.56
N ARG A 46 8.64 10.40 -11.88
CA ARG A 46 7.97 11.37 -11.01
C ARG A 46 6.80 11.99 -11.74
N CYS A 47 5.64 12.02 -11.06
CA CYS A 47 4.43 12.65 -11.55
C CYS A 47 3.90 13.62 -10.50
N MET A 48 3.40 14.75 -10.94
CA MET A 48 2.89 15.83 -10.08
C MET A 48 1.36 15.85 -10.02
N SER A 49 0.69 15.00 -10.77
CA SER A 49 -0.77 14.95 -10.90
C SER A 49 -1.27 13.53 -11.14
N VAL A 50 -2.57 13.32 -10.92
CA VAL A 50 -3.24 12.06 -11.27
C VAL A 50 -3.17 11.82 -12.78
N ALA A 51 -3.39 12.86 -13.59
CA ALA A 51 -3.39 12.73 -15.03
C ALA A 51 -2.02 12.30 -15.59
N GLU A 52 -0.92 12.86 -15.07
CA GLU A 52 0.44 12.41 -15.41
C GLU A 52 0.69 10.97 -14.98
N ALA A 53 0.25 10.63 -13.77
CA ALA A 53 0.40 9.29 -13.21
C ALA A 53 -0.37 8.25 -14.03
N GLU A 54 -1.63 8.52 -14.42
CA GLU A 54 -2.42 7.63 -15.27
C GLU A 54 -1.74 7.39 -16.63
N THR A 55 -1.21 8.45 -17.25
CA THR A 55 -0.47 8.35 -18.50
C THR A 55 0.75 7.44 -18.35
N SER A 56 1.55 7.66 -17.31
CA SER A 56 2.75 6.86 -17.02
C SER A 56 2.42 5.41 -16.70
N LEU A 57 1.40 5.18 -15.87
CA LEU A 57 0.95 3.85 -15.46
C LEU A 57 0.37 3.02 -16.62
N ARG A 58 -0.16 3.67 -17.66
CA ARG A 58 -0.60 2.98 -18.87
C ARG A 58 0.52 2.70 -19.85
N ALA A 59 1.52 3.58 -19.90
CA ALA A 59 2.63 3.45 -20.85
C ALA A 59 3.69 2.44 -20.39
N GLU A 60 3.89 2.29 -19.08
CA GLU A 60 5.02 1.57 -18.51
C GLU A 60 4.61 0.76 -17.29
N THR A 61 5.40 -0.30 -16.96
CA THR A 61 5.20 -1.10 -15.76
C THR A 61 6.13 -0.63 -14.63
N PHE A 62 5.63 -0.65 -13.41
CA PHE A 62 6.37 -0.26 -12.20
C PHE A 62 6.38 -1.39 -11.18
N ASP A 63 7.52 -1.60 -10.54
CA ASP A 63 7.69 -2.57 -9.46
C ASP A 63 7.17 -2.04 -8.13
N LEU A 64 7.05 -0.70 -8.02
CA LEU A 64 6.51 -0.02 -6.84
C LEU A 64 5.95 1.35 -7.22
N VAL A 65 4.80 1.69 -6.65
CA VAL A 65 4.21 3.02 -6.70
C VAL A 65 4.16 3.61 -5.30
N ILE A 66 4.68 4.83 -5.13
CA ILE A 66 4.56 5.62 -3.90
C ILE A 66 3.77 6.88 -4.25
N THR A 67 2.64 7.09 -3.59
CA THR A 67 1.74 8.19 -3.93
C THR A 67 1.29 8.96 -2.68
N GLU A 68 1.22 10.28 -2.76
CA GLU A 68 0.47 11.09 -1.80
C GLU A 68 -1.01 10.75 -1.89
N ALA A 69 -1.70 10.72 -0.74
CA ALA A 69 -3.11 10.38 -0.69
C ALA A 69 -3.99 11.39 -1.43
N GLN A 70 -3.73 12.69 -1.23
CA GLN A 70 -4.47 13.79 -1.84
C GLN A 70 -3.58 14.52 -2.84
N LEU A 71 -4.01 14.55 -4.09
CA LEU A 71 -3.35 15.25 -5.20
C LEU A 71 -4.20 16.46 -5.62
N ALA A 72 -3.59 17.39 -6.32
CA ALA A 72 -4.28 18.62 -6.72
C ALA A 72 -5.50 18.37 -7.64
N ASP A 73 -5.46 17.30 -8.42
CA ASP A 73 -6.45 16.92 -9.43
C ASP A 73 -7.20 15.62 -9.11
N GLY A 74 -7.04 15.06 -7.88
CA GLY A 74 -7.72 13.84 -7.49
C GLY A 74 -7.12 13.18 -6.24
N ASP A 75 -7.41 11.90 -6.04
CA ASP A 75 -6.91 11.15 -4.90
C ASP A 75 -6.31 9.79 -5.32
N ALA A 76 -5.33 9.34 -4.55
CA ALA A 76 -4.62 8.08 -4.77
C ALA A 76 -5.52 6.84 -4.63
N PHE A 77 -6.59 6.92 -3.84
CA PHE A 77 -7.48 5.78 -3.63
C PHE A 77 -8.33 5.51 -4.87
N ALA A 78 -8.83 6.59 -5.51
CA ALA A 78 -9.55 6.49 -6.78
C ALA A 78 -8.64 5.96 -7.89
N LEU A 79 -7.43 6.51 -8.01
CA LEU A 79 -6.41 6.05 -8.97
C LEU A 79 -6.08 4.57 -8.77
N THR A 80 -5.78 4.16 -7.53
CA THR A 80 -5.45 2.76 -7.20
C THR A 80 -6.63 1.84 -7.52
N ARG A 81 -7.85 2.23 -7.16
CA ARG A 81 -9.04 1.44 -7.44
C ARG A 81 -9.29 1.28 -8.93
N ALA A 82 -9.12 2.34 -9.72
CA ALA A 82 -9.25 2.29 -11.18
C ALA A 82 -8.21 1.33 -11.77
N MET A 83 -6.95 1.46 -11.38
CA MET A 83 -5.87 0.58 -11.80
C MET A 83 -6.12 -0.90 -11.47
N ARG A 84 -6.67 -1.20 -10.27
CA ARG A 84 -6.96 -2.58 -9.83
C ARG A 84 -8.12 -3.20 -10.59
N ARG A 85 -9.16 -2.43 -10.91
CA ARG A 85 -10.38 -2.92 -11.57
C ARG A 85 -10.24 -3.13 -13.06
N ASP A 86 -9.34 -2.43 -13.70
CA ASP A 86 -9.05 -2.62 -15.13
C ASP A 86 -8.22 -3.90 -15.32
N ALA A 87 -8.84 -4.93 -15.92
CA ALA A 87 -8.22 -6.24 -16.10
C ALA A 87 -6.97 -6.18 -17.02
N ASP A 88 -6.97 -5.25 -17.95
CA ASP A 88 -5.90 -5.08 -18.94
C ASP A 88 -4.83 -4.06 -18.51
N HIS A 89 -4.97 -3.49 -17.30
CA HIS A 89 -4.04 -2.48 -16.82
C HIS A 89 -2.65 -3.07 -16.52
N PRO A 90 -1.56 -2.57 -17.12
CA PRO A 90 -0.22 -3.14 -16.99
C PRO A 90 0.29 -3.16 -15.52
N ASN A 91 -0.16 -2.20 -14.71
CA ASN A 91 0.21 -2.08 -13.29
C ASN A 91 -0.87 -2.59 -12.34
N ARG A 92 -1.81 -3.41 -12.81
CA ARG A 92 -2.92 -3.91 -11.99
C ARG A 92 -2.46 -4.53 -10.68
N CYS A 93 -1.36 -5.28 -10.68
CA CYS A 93 -0.81 -5.96 -9.52
C CYS A 93 0.36 -5.22 -8.86
N SER A 94 0.82 -4.10 -9.41
CA SER A 94 1.96 -3.34 -8.87
C SER A 94 1.68 -2.88 -7.45
N PRO A 95 2.61 -3.07 -6.51
CA PRO A 95 2.45 -2.61 -5.13
C PRO A 95 2.28 -1.10 -5.04
N VAL A 96 1.38 -0.66 -4.16
CA VAL A 96 1.09 0.76 -3.91
C VAL A 96 1.30 1.07 -2.43
N ILE A 97 2.14 2.05 -2.14
CA ILE A 97 2.32 2.66 -0.82
C ILE A 97 1.71 4.07 -0.88
N VAL A 98 0.70 4.31 -0.07
CA VAL A 98 0.09 5.63 0.07
C VAL A 98 0.76 6.38 1.20
N VAL A 99 1.12 7.63 0.96
CA VAL A 99 1.74 8.53 1.94
C VAL A 99 0.75 9.62 2.31
N GLN A 100 0.64 9.94 3.60
CA GLN A 100 -0.34 10.91 4.07
C GLN A 100 0.16 11.67 5.29
N GLY A 101 -0.16 12.97 5.38
CA GLY A 101 0.25 13.83 6.50
C GLY A 101 -0.65 13.68 7.73
N HIS A 102 -1.90 13.34 7.53
CA HIS A 102 -2.89 13.07 8.57
C HIS A 102 -3.67 11.83 8.19
N VAL A 103 -3.73 10.85 9.06
CA VAL A 103 -4.37 9.56 8.79
C VAL A 103 -5.45 9.29 9.83
N ARG A 104 -6.68 9.19 9.39
CA ARG A 104 -7.84 8.77 10.18
C ARG A 104 -8.11 7.28 9.93
N PRO A 105 -8.81 6.58 10.81
CA PRO A 105 -9.19 5.18 10.62
C PRO A 105 -9.91 4.93 9.29
N GLU A 106 -10.76 5.86 8.88
CA GLU A 106 -11.49 5.82 7.61
C GLU A 106 -10.58 5.91 6.39
N ASP A 107 -9.47 6.65 6.49
CA ASP A 107 -8.47 6.78 5.41
C ASP A 107 -7.71 5.46 5.24
N VAL A 108 -7.36 4.79 6.34
CA VAL A 108 -6.73 3.46 6.30
C VAL A 108 -7.68 2.43 5.71
N ALA A 109 -8.95 2.44 6.10
CA ALA A 109 -9.97 1.56 5.53
C ALA A 109 -10.14 1.82 4.03
N SER A 110 -10.24 3.09 3.62
CA SER A 110 -10.39 3.51 2.22
C SER A 110 -9.19 3.09 1.37
N SER A 111 -7.97 3.25 1.90
CA SER A 111 -6.73 2.83 1.25
C SER A 111 -6.69 1.32 1.03
N ARG A 112 -7.00 0.56 2.09
CA ARG A 112 -7.09 -0.90 2.03
C ARG A 112 -8.16 -1.35 1.02
N ASP A 113 -9.32 -0.69 1.02
CA ASP A 113 -10.44 -1.00 0.13
C ASP A 113 -10.17 -0.59 -1.32
N ALA A 114 -9.28 0.36 -1.53
CA ALA A 114 -8.76 0.69 -2.85
C ALA A 114 -7.74 -0.34 -3.38
N GLY A 115 -7.20 -1.21 -2.53
CA GLY A 115 -6.19 -2.20 -2.91
C GLY A 115 -4.76 -1.71 -2.76
N ALA A 116 -4.50 -0.69 -1.93
CA ALA A 116 -3.15 -0.29 -1.55
C ALA A 116 -2.50 -1.34 -0.63
N ASN A 117 -1.17 -1.42 -0.67
CA ASN A 117 -0.42 -2.36 0.16
C ASN A 117 -0.11 -1.79 1.54
N PHE A 118 0.16 -0.48 1.61
CA PHE A 118 0.47 0.25 2.85
C PHE A 118 0.01 1.69 2.83
N VAL A 119 -0.20 2.21 4.06
CA VAL A 119 -0.27 3.65 4.33
C VAL A 119 0.91 4.04 5.23
N VAL A 120 1.59 5.12 4.88
CA VAL A 120 2.73 5.65 5.63
C VAL A 120 2.44 7.08 6.05
N LEU A 121 2.55 7.34 7.34
CA LEU A 121 2.36 8.68 7.91
C LEU A 121 3.58 9.56 7.67
N LYS A 122 3.37 10.80 7.25
CA LYS A 122 4.42 11.84 7.24
C LYS A 122 4.66 12.38 8.67
N PRO A 123 5.88 12.70 9.07
CA PRO A 123 7.10 12.73 8.26
C PRO A 123 7.69 11.34 8.01
N ILE A 124 8.10 11.08 6.76
CA ILE A 124 8.71 9.81 6.39
C ILE A 124 10.20 9.84 6.73
N THR A 125 10.68 8.81 7.41
CA THR A 125 12.12 8.60 7.59
C THR A 125 12.63 7.55 6.60
N PRO A 126 13.91 7.61 6.19
CA PRO A 126 14.51 6.59 5.33
C PRO A 126 14.35 5.17 5.89
N GLN A 127 14.41 5.02 7.21
CA GLN A 127 14.26 3.74 7.88
C GLN A 127 12.84 3.17 7.73
N VAL A 128 11.80 3.99 7.95
CA VAL A 128 10.40 3.59 7.76
C VAL A 128 10.17 3.22 6.31
N LEU A 129 10.63 4.06 5.37
CA LEU A 129 10.48 3.78 3.94
C LEU A 129 11.15 2.47 3.55
N LEU A 130 12.39 2.22 4.01
CA LEU A 130 13.09 0.95 3.77
C LEU A 130 12.30 -0.24 4.28
N GLN A 131 11.78 -0.18 5.51
CA GLN A 131 10.98 -1.25 6.07
C GLN A 131 9.75 -1.58 5.21
N ARG A 132 9.05 -0.57 4.69
CA ARG A 132 7.87 -0.76 3.83
C ARG A 132 8.24 -1.33 2.47
N VAL A 133 9.31 -0.85 1.86
CA VAL A 133 9.84 -1.39 0.61
C VAL A 133 10.21 -2.86 0.78
N LEU A 134 10.97 -3.19 1.82
CA LEU A 134 11.36 -4.58 2.10
C LEU A 134 10.16 -5.49 2.37
N TRP A 135 9.13 -4.97 3.05
CA TRP A 135 7.91 -5.73 3.28
C TRP A 135 7.17 -6.00 1.97
N VAL A 136 7.02 -5.00 1.12
CA VAL A 136 6.37 -5.15 -0.20
C VAL A 136 7.11 -6.16 -1.08
N VAL A 137 8.45 -6.09 -1.12
CA VAL A 137 9.28 -7.04 -1.90
C VAL A 137 9.11 -8.48 -1.41
N ARG A 138 8.83 -8.68 -0.12
CA ARG A 138 8.62 -9.98 0.50
C ARG A 138 7.17 -10.41 0.57
N ASP A 139 6.26 -9.55 0.16
CA ASP A 139 4.83 -9.80 0.22
C ASP A 139 4.46 -10.94 -0.75
N LYS A 140 4.04 -12.07 -0.17
CA LYS A 140 3.58 -13.25 -0.91
C LYS A 140 2.07 -13.37 -0.95
N ARG A 141 1.35 -12.32 -0.53
CA ARG A 141 -0.11 -12.35 -0.56
C ARG A 141 -0.59 -12.52 -2.00
N SER A 142 -1.55 -13.40 -2.18
CA SER A 142 -2.22 -13.55 -3.46
C SER A 142 -2.96 -12.26 -3.81
N PHE A 143 -3.08 -12.01 -5.09
CA PHE A 143 -3.97 -10.98 -5.59
C PHE A 143 -5.38 -11.57 -5.71
N VAL A 144 -6.37 -10.92 -5.11
CA VAL A 144 -7.75 -11.38 -5.03
C VAL A 144 -8.62 -10.52 -5.92
N GLU A 145 -9.48 -11.17 -6.68
CA GLU A 145 -10.50 -10.53 -7.49
C GLU A 145 -11.89 -10.98 -7.04
N ALA A 146 -12.68 -10.04 -6.57
CA ALA A 146 -14.06 -10.22 -6.15
C ALA A 146 -14.91 -9.04 -6.64
N ALA A 147 -16.22 -9.22 -6.69
CA ALA A 147 -17.14 -8.18 -7.17
C ALA A 147 -16.99 -6.83 -6.44
N SER A 148 -16.68 -6.85 -5.15
CA SER A 148 -16.54 -5.66 -4.31
C SER A 148 -15.08 -5.22 -4.08
N TYR A 149 -14.10 -6.07 -4.40
CA TYR A 149 -12.69 -5.81 -4.09
C TYR A 149 -11.75 -6.45 -5.09
N VAL A 150 -10.75 -5.68 -5.52
CA VAL A 150 -9.63 -6.17 -6.32
C VAL A 150 -8.34 -5.62 -5.71
N GLY A 151 -7.43 -6.51 -5.33
CA GLY A 151 -6.18 -6.11 -4.69
C GLY A 151 -5.49 -7.24 -3.93
N PRO A 152 -4.43 -6.93 -3.16
CA PRO A 152 -3.74 -7.92 -2.32
C PRO A 152 -4.69 -8.56 -1.31
N ASP A 153 -4.55 -9.88 -1.07
CA ASP A 153 -5.39 -10.56 -0.08
C ASP A 153 -5.26 -9.89 1.30
N ARG A 154 -6.40 -9.59 1.89
CA ARG A 154 -6.50 -8.97 3.21
C ARG A 154 -6.42 -9.99 4.36
N ARG A 155 -6.40 -11.29 4.03
CA ARG A 155 -6.39 -12.39 4.99
C ARG A 155 -4.96 -12.84 5.26
N PHE A 156 -4.68 -13.16 6.51
CA PHE A 156 -3.36 -13.65 6.91
C PHE A 156 -3.20 -15.17 6.74
N LYS A 157 -4.28 -15.92 6.59
CA LYS A 157 -4.25 -17.39 6.46
C LYS A 157 -4.76 -17.85 5.11
N PHE A 158 -3.95 -18.66 4.44
CA PHE A 158 -4.29 -19.47 3.27
C PHE A 158 -5.15 -20.71 3.59
N GLU A 159 -5.52 -20.88 4.85
CA GLU A 159 -6.41 -21.99 5.23
C GLU A 159 -7.84 -21.56 4.92
N GLY A 160 -8.44 -22.20 3.93
CA GLY A 160 -9.86 -22.10 3.65
C GLY A 160 -10.69 -22.43 4.90
N PRO A 161 -12.02 -22.25 4.87
CA PRO A 161 -12.85 -22.59 6.01
C PRO A 161 -12.58 -24.04 6.43
N PRO A 162 -12.62 -24.36 7.74
CA PRO A 162 -12.43 -25.71 8.22
C PRO A 162 -13.31 -26.68 7.46
N ILE A 163 -12.78 -27.88 7.13
CA ILE A 163 -13.52 -28.90 6.42
C ILE A 163 -14.85 -29.15 7.14
N GLY A 164 -15.99 -28.86 6.46
CA GLY A 164 -17.35 -29.02 7.00
C GLY A 164 -17.98 -27.75 7.60
N SER A 165 -17.35 -26.57 7.47
CA SER A 165 -17.97 -25.30 7.83
C SER A 165 -18.26 -24.45 6.59
N GLU A 166 -19.50 -23.98 6.44
CA GLU A 166 -19.82 -22.89 5.53
C GLU A 166 -19.16 -21.61 6.09
N GLY A 167 -18.28 -20.97 5.28
CA GLY A 167 -17.53 -19.79 5.72
C GLY A 167 -18.44 -18.72 6.33
N ARG A 168 -18.23 -18.37 7.58
CA ARG A 168 -18.97 -17.35 8.33
C ARG A 168 -18.59 -15.95 7.83
N ARG A 169 -19.13 -15.54 6.70
CA ARG A 169 -18.84 -14.22 6.09
C ARG A 169 -19.53 -13.06 6.79
N ARG A 170 -20.37 -13.28 7.80
CA ARG A 170 -21.21 -12.23 8.40
C ARG A 170 -20.85 -11.91 9.85
N GLU A 171 -20.12 -12.78 10.54
CA GLU A 171 -19.75 -12.61 11.94
C GLU A 171 -18.25 -12.27 12.16
N ASP A 172 -17.43 -12.33 11.10
CA ASP A 172 -16.02 -11.90 11.14
C ASP A 172 -15.85 -10.37 10.98
N ALA A 173 -16.93 -9.61 11.07
CA ALA A 173 -16.83 -8.18 11.27
C ALA A 173 -16.29 -7.97 12.68
N ALA A 174 -14.97 -7.70 12.78
CA ALA A 174 -14.41 -7.13 13.99
C ALA A 174 -15.35 -6.03 14.48
N GLU A 175 -15.70 -6.05 15.76
CA GLU A 175 -16.48 -4.96 16.36
C GLU A 175 -15.85 -3.63 15.90
N PRO A 176 -16.66 -2.67 15.44
CA PRO A 176 -16.11 -1.39 15.05
C PRO A 176 -15.42 -0.83 16.29
N ILE A 177 -14.08 -0.76 16.24
CA ILE A 177 -13.34 0.00 17.24
C ILE A 177 -13.93 1.40 17.15
N SER A 178 -14.59 1.85 18.21
CA SER A 178 -15.11 3.21 18.33
C SER A 178 -13.90 4.14 18.48
N LEU A 179 -13.31 4.47 17.34
CA LEU A 179 -12.22 5.42 17.24
C LEU A 179 -12.85 6.81 17.22
N ASP A 180 -12.37 7.64 18.12
CA ASP A 180 -12.73 9.06 18.17
C ASP A 180 -12.47 9.65 16.77
N SER A 181 -13.55 10.07 16.08
CA SER A 181 -13.58 10.42 14.66
C SER A 181 -12.90 11.77 14.37
N GLY A 182 -11.67 11.93 14.79
CA GLY A 182 -10.87 13.15 14.61
C GLY A 182 -9.41 13.03 15.01
N ALA A 183 -9.01 11.97 15.70
CA ALA A 183 -7.63 11.79 16.12
C ALA A 183 -6.75 11.30 14.95
N ASN A 184 -5.55 11.89 14.84
CA ASN A 184 -4.53 11.43 13.88
C ASN A 184 -3.93 10.11 14.39
N MET A 185 -3.94 9.08 13.56
CA MET A 185 -3.35 7.78 13.89
C MET A 185 -1.83 7.85 13.89
N SER A 186 -1.19 7.19 14.84
CA SER A 186 0.25 6.92 14.79
C SER A 186 0.58 5.87 13.73
N GLN A 187 1.84 5.79 13.27
CA GLN A 187 2.26 4.79 12.31
C GLN A 187 2.05 3.36 12.83
N ASN A 188 2.22 3.13 14.13
CA ASN A 188 1.99 1.81 14.73
C ASN A 188 0.51 1.39 14.67
N GLU A 189 -0.40 2.32 14.95
CA GLU A 189 -1.85 2.07 14.84
C GLU A 189 -2.26 1.80 13.39
N ILE A 190 -1.70 2.54 12.42
CA ILE A 190 -1.92 2.31 10.99
C ILE A 190 -1.42 0.91 10.60
N ASP A 191 -0.23 0.53 11.05
CA ASP A 191 0.36 -0.76 10.76
C ASP A 191 -0.46 -1.91 11.33
N ASP A 192 -0.97 -1.77 12.55
CA ASP A 192 -1.81 -2.78 13.19
C ASP A 192 -3.17 -2.89 12.50
N PHE A 193 -3.70 -1.78 11.98
CA PHE A 193 -4.96 -1.77 11.23
C PHE A 193 -4.81 -2.39 9.82
N ILE A 194 -3.67 -2.19 9.17
CA ILE A 194 -3.39 -2.76 7.84
C ILE A 194 -2.97 -4.23 7.95
N ARG A 195 -2.33 -4.63 9.07
CA ARG A 195 -1.97 -6.03 9.28
C ARG A 195 -3.20 -6.91 9.23
N PRO A 196 -3.16 -8.01 8.48
CA PRO A 196 -4.24 -9.00 8.47
C PRO A 196 -4.47 -9.50 9.89
N GLN A 197 -5.67 -9.36 10.40
CA GLN A 197 -6.01 -9.82 11.75
C GLN A 197 -5.96 -11.36 11.79
N LYS A 198 -5.38 -11.92 12.87
CA LYS A 198 -5.50 -13.34 13.17
C LYS A 198 -6.95 -13.63 13.50
N VAL A 199 -7.63 -14.35 12.65
CA VAL A 199 -8.89 -14.97 13.03
C VAL A 199 -8.55 -16.15 13.95
N SER A 200 -8.86 -16.03 15.23
CA SER A 200 -8.82 -17.17 16.15
C SER A 200 -9.99 -18.06 15.80
N LEU A 201 -9.70 -19.29 15.41
CA LEU A 201 -10.69 -20.38 15.22
C LEU A 201 -11.03 -20.95 16.58
#